data_b1d56a044216dbf070c3c1f6aa9ee6de
#
_entry.id   b1d56a044216dbf070c3c1f6aa9ee6de
#
_cell.length_a   1.000
_cell.length_b   1.000
_cell.length_c   1.000
_cell.angle_alpha   90.00
_cell.angle_beta   90.00
_cell.angle_gamma   90.00
#
_symmetry.space_group_name_H-M   'P 1'
#
loop_
_entity.id
_entity.type
_entity.pdbx_description
1 polymer ?
#
loop_
_entity_poly.entity_id
_entity_poly.type
_entity_poly.pdbx_seq_one_letter_code
_entity_poly.pdbx_strand_id
1 'polypeptide(L)' 'MMNHVEHYHDWLRDAHAMEKQAESMLESMASRIDNYPDVRARIEQHINETKRQITLLEEILDRNDISRSVLKDSM' A
#
# COMPACT_ATOMS: atom_id res chain seq x y z
N MET A 1 -14.64 -22.90 4.90
CA MET A 1 -15.13 -21.58 4.49
C MET A 1 -14.70 -20.53 5.48
N MET A 2 -14.21 -19.41 5.00
CA MET A 2 -13.75 -18.34 5.89
C MET A 2 -14.92 -17.68 6.59
N ASN A 3 -14.75 -17.33 7.87
CA ASN A 3 -15.72 -16.52 8.59
C ASN A 3 -15.50 -15.03 8.28
N HIS A 4 -16.35 -14.16 8.82
CA HIS A 4 -16.26 -12.73 8.53
C HIS A 4 -14.94 -12.12 8.99
N VAL A 5 -14.41 -12.56 10.10
CA VAL A 5 -13.14 -12.04 10.63
C VAL A 5 -11.99 -12.43 9.71
N GLU A 6 -11.98 -13.67 9.25
CA GLU A 6 -10.93 -14.13 8.33
C GLU A 6 -10.99 -13.41 7.01
N HIS A 7 -12.19 -13.15 6.48
CA HIS A 7 -12.36 -12.36 5.27
C HIS A 7 -11.82 -10.94 5.44
N TYR A 8 -12.13 -10.33 6.59
CA TYR A 8 -11.67 -8.98 6.88
C TYR A 8 -10.14 -8.93 6.95
N HIS A 9 -9.54 -9.90 7.65
CA HIS A 9 -8.08 -9.96 7.78
C HIS A 9 -7.41 -10.18 6.43
N ASP A 10 -7.97 -11.05 5.60
CA ASP A 10 -7.42 -11.30 4.28
C ASP A 10 -7.53 -10.08 3.39
N TRP A 11 -8.67 -9.38 3.46
CA TRP A 11 -8.86 -8.13 2.73
C TRP A 11 -7.85 -7.07 3.13
N LEU A 12 -7.58 -6.94 4.43
CA LEU A 12 -6.59 -5.98 4.91
C LEU A 12 -5.20 -6.28 4.38
N ARG A 13 -4.81 -7.54 4.36
CA ARG A 13 -3.51 -7.93 3.82
C ARG A 13 -3.42 -7.64 2.33
N ASP A 14 -4.49 -7.92 1.60
CA ASP A 14 -4.53 -7.63 0.17
C ASP A 14 -4.46 -6.13 -0.09
N ALA A 15 -5.19 -5.35 0.69
CA ALA A 15 -5.15 -3.91 0.56
C ALA A 15 -3.74 -3.36 0.81
N HIS A 16 -3.07 -3.89 1.83
CA HIS A 16 -1.71 -3.48 2.15
C HIS A 16 -0.76 -3.80 0.99
N ALA A 17 -0.86 -5.00 0.44
CA ALA A 17 -0.02 -5.41 -0.69
C ALA A 17 -0.28 -4.53 -1.92
N MET A 18 -1.53 -4.21 -2.20
CA MET A 18 -1.88 -3.35 -3.32
C MET A 18 -1.34 -1.94 -3.16
N GLU A 19 -1.41 -1.39 -1.95
CA GLU A 19 -0.86 -0.05 -1.70
C GLU A 19 0.66 -0.04 -1.84
N LYS A 20 1.34 -1.11 -1.41
CA LYS A 20 2.78 -1.22 -1.59
C LYS A 20 3.16 -1.26 -3.07
N GLN A 21 2.39 -1.98 -3.87
CA GLN A 21 2.59 -2.01 -5.32
C GLN A 21 2.37 -0.64 -5.95
N ALA A 22 1.32 0.06 -5.51
CA ALA A 22 1.01 1.39 -6.00
C ALA A 22 2.14 2.36 -5.68
N GLU A 23 2.69 2.28 -4.48
CA GLU A 23 3.81 3.12 -4.07
C GLU A 23 5.00 2.91 -5.01
N SER A 24 5.38 1.65 -5.26
CA SER A 24 6.49 1.34 -6.15
C SER A 24 6.26 1.86 -7.56
N MET A 25 5.05 1.69 -8.06
CA MET A 25 4.70 2.14 -9.41
C MET A 25 4.78 3.66 -9.52
N LEU A 26 4.25 4.37 -8.52
CA LEU A 26 4.28 5.82 -8.51
C LEU A 26 5.70 6.37 -8.41
N GLU A 27 6.53 5.75 -7.59
CA GLU A 27 7.93 6.16 -7.47
C GLU A 27 8.67 5.97 -8.79
N SER A 28 8.40 4.86 -9.47
CA SER A 28 8.98 4.61 -10.80
C SER A 28 8.52 5.66 -11.81
N MET A 29 7.24 6.02 -11.78
CA MET A 29 6.71 7.06 -12.66
C MET A 29 7.35 8.41 -12.37
N ALA A 30 7.47 8.77 -11.09
CA ALA A 30 8.06 10.05 -10.70
C ALA A 30 9.49 10.18 -11.22
N SER A 31 10.24 9.09 -11.20
CA SER A 31 11.64 9.11 -11.67
C SER A 31 11.76 9.31 -13.16
N ARG A 32 10.70 9.07 -13.93
CA ARG A 32 10.71 9.19 -15.39
C ARG A 32 10.20 10.54 -15.89
N ILE A 33 9.56 11.33 -15.03
CA ILE A 33 8.89 12.56 -15.46
C ILE A 33 9.64 13.78 -14.93
N ASP A 34 10.90 13.92 -15.36
CA ASP A 34 11.71 15.06 -14.94
C ASP A 34 11.36 16.34 -15.71
N ASN A 35 10.83 16.18 -16.94
CA ASN A 35 10.56 17.33 -17.79
C ASN A 35 9.21 18.01 -17.54
N TYR A 36 8.41 17.45 -16.61
CA TYR A 36 7.07 17.95 -16.33
C TYR A 36 6.93 18.17 -14.82
N PRO A 37 7.44 19.29 -14.29
CA PRO A 37 7.46 19.50 -12.84
C PRO A 37 6.08 19.52 -12.19
N ASP A 38 5.07 20.01 -12.89
CA ASP A 38 3.71 20.05 -12.34
C ASP A 38 3.14 18.64 -12.18
N VAL A 39 3.36 17.78 -13.17
CA VAL A 39 2.91 16.39 -13.12
C VAL A 39 3.69 15.63 -12.06
N ARG A 40 4.99 15.85 -11.99
CA ARG A 40 5.83 15.21 -10.99
C ARG A 40 5.38 15.58 -9.58
N ALA A 41 5.06 16.84 -9.34
CA ALA A 41 4.60 17.30 -8.03
C ALA A 41 3.30 16.58 -7.63
N ARG A 42 2.39 16.38 -8.60
CA ARG A 42 1.15 15.65 -8.35
C ARG A 42 1.42 14.19 -8.00
N ILE A 43 2.33 13.56 -8.70
CA ILE A 43 2.69 12.16 -8.44
C ILE A 43 3.34 12.05 -7.06
N GLU A 44 4.23 12.97 -6.71
CA GLU A 44 4.85 12.96 -5.39
C GLU A 44 3.85 13.16 -4.27
N GLN A 45 2.85 14.01 -4.47
CA GLN A 45 1.75 14.17 -3.52
C GLN A 45 0.98 12.86 -3.36
N HIS A 46 0.72 12.18 -4.46
CA HIS A 46 0.02 10.90 -4.43
C HIS A 46 0.85 9.84 -3.71
N ILE A 47 2.16 9.84 -3.92
CA ILE A 47 3.06 8.94 -3.19
C ILE A 47 2.94 9.16 -1.68
N ASN A 48 2.93 10.41 -1.24
CA ASN A 48 2.82 10.74 0.18
C ASN A 48 1.47 10.26 0.75
N GLU A 49 0.40 10.41 -0.02
CA GLU A 49 -0.90 9.89 0.40
C GLU A 49 -0.90 8.37 0.51
N THR A 50 -0.28 7.71 -0.46
CA THR A 50 -0.18 6.24 -0.45
C THR A 50 0.62 5.77 0.76
N LYS A 51 1.72 6.45 1.08
CA LYS A 51 2.52 6.10 2.26
C LYS A 51 1.72 6.23 3.55
N ARG A 52 0.87 7.25 3.67
CA ARG A 52 0.01 7.39 4.84
C ARG A 52 -1.02 6.29 4.90
N GLN A 53 -1.58 5.91 3.76
CA GLN A 53 -2.54 4.80 3.70
C GLN A 53 -1.89 3.49 4.12
N ILE A 54 -0.66 3.25 3.67
CA ILE A 54 0.10 2.06 4.06
C ILE A 54 0.31 2.04 5.58
N THR A 55 0.73 3.17 6.15
CA THR A 55 0.93 3.28 7.60
C THR A 55 -0.35 2.98 8.37
N LEU A 56 -1.48 3.52 7.92
CA LEU A 56 -2.76 3.27 8.56
C LEU A 56 -3.14 1.80 8.48
N LEU A 57 -2.93 1.17 7.33
CA LEU A 57 -3.20 -0.26 7.16
C LEU A 57 -2.32 -1.09 8.09
N GLU A 58 -1.04 -0.71 8.20
CA GLU A 58 -0.13 -1.42 9.10
C GLU A 58 -0.55 -1.29 10.55
N GLU A 59 -1.04 -0.12 10.96
CA GLU A 59 -1.55 0.06 12.31
C GLU A 59 -2.78 -0.81 12.56
N ILE A 60 -3.67 -0.91 11.56
CA ILE A 60 -4.85 -1.75 11.68
C ILE A 60 -4.47 -3.22 11.77
N LEU A 61 -3.53 -3.64 10.95
CA LEU A 61 -3.04 -5.03 10.98
C LEU A 61 -2.42 -5.34 12.34
N ASP A 62 -1.60 -4.43 12.86
CA ASP A 62 -0.95 -4.63 14.15
C ASP A 62 -1.99 -4.71 15.28
N ARG A 63 -3.02 -3.86 15.25
CA ARG A 63 -4.06 -3.89 16.27
C ARG A 63 -4.86 -5.18 16.27
N ASN A 64 -4.99 -5.78 15.10
CA ASN A 64 -5.72 -7.04 14.95
C ASN A 64 -4.80 -8.26 15.08
N ASP A 65 -3.54 -8.03 15.43
CA ASP A 65 -2.54 -9.09 15.55
C ASP A 65 -2.43 -9.92 14.28
N ILE A 66 -2.47 -9.24 13.13
CA ILE A 66 -2.38 -9.87 11.82
C ILE A 66 -0.96 -9.70 11.31
N SER A 67 -0.35 -10.79 10.87
CA SER A 67 0.96 -10.74 10.25
C SER A 67 0.85 -9.97 8.94
N ARG A 68 1.60 -8.86 8.83
CA ARG A 68 1.59 -8.05 7.61
C ARG A 68 2.12 -8.88 6.47
N SER A 69 1.52 -8.98 5.45
CA SER A 69 1.98 -9.51 4.18
C SER A 69 3.01 -10.65 4.22
N VAL A 70 3.28 -11.25 5.38
CA VAL A 70 4.28 -12.33 5.46
C VAL A 70 3.91 -13.44 4.47
N LEU A 71 2.63 -13.81 4.42
CA LEU A 71 2.18 -14.85 3.51
C LEU A 71 2.10 -14.35 2.07
N LYS A 72 1.80 -13.07 1.87
CA LYS A 72 1.68 -12.51 0.51
C LYS A 72 3.04 -12.17 -0.08
N ASP A 73 3.94 -11.64 0.72
CA ASP A 73 5.24 -11.21 0.24
C ASP A 73 6.23 -12.36 0.07
N SER A 74 6.09 -13.40 0.84
CA SER A 74 7.01 -14.53 0.77
C SER A 74 6.61 -15.56 -0.28
N MET A 75 5.54 -15.33 -0.97
CA MET A 75 5.11 -16.23 -2.05
C MET A 75 5.55 -15.72 -3.44
#